data_d2a245af14a585d91e138815a8e4c9f2
#
_entry.id   d2a245af14a585d91e138815a8e4c9f2
#
_cell.length_a   1.000
_cell.length_b   1.000
_cell.length_c   1.000
_cell.angle_alpha   90.00
_cell.angle_beta   90.00
_cell.angle_gamma   90.00
#
_symmetry.space_group_name_H-M   'P 1'
#
loop_
_entity.id
_entity.type
_entity.pdbx_description
1 polymer ?
#
loop_
_entity_poly.entity_id
_entity_poly.type
_entity_poly.pdbx_seq_one_letter_code
_entity_poly.pdbx_strand_id
1 'polypeptide(L)'
;SATELIQWSGRGKRSTIGAFGFLQGGLIVDQGHNDQGYGQLGQRLDQLESLRVVLATPHQISTVSGGEEDRMMAEVASKPNPHRHEMWELIGQVIIPAAQQRQWDVFGTALHEYGKLAGVQFAQIQGGIYRNDQVAELVSRMQRLGLGGVCQSSWGPTVFGLTDDDERATRTANQLTEYYNGEVTIQVTQVRNQGATLELFS
;
A
#
# COMPACT_ATOMS: atom_id res chain seq x y z
N SER A 1 -12.77 -0.93 -22.79
CA SER A 1 -11.52 -1.45 -22.19
C SER A 1 -11.42 -1.08 -20.71
N ALA A 2 -10.54 -1.72 -19.95
CA ALA A 2 -10.28 -1.37 -18.55
C ALA A 2 -9.85 0.09 -18.37
N THR A 3 -9.04 0.59 -19.30
CA THR A 3 -8.58 1.98 -19.32
C THR A 3 -9.75 2.97 -19.51
N GLU A 4 -10.69 2.67 -20.40
CA GLU A 4 -11.89 3.51 -20.60
C GLU A 4 -12.76 3.54 -19.35
N LEU A 5 -12.95 2.42 -18.67
CA LEU A 5 -13.72 2.37 -17.41
C LEU A 5 -13.06 3.22 -16.31
N ILE A 6 -11.72 3.18 -16.19
CA ILE A 6 -10.97 4.03 -15.28
C ILE A 6 -11.17 5.50 -15.62
N GLN A 7 -11.08 5.88 -16.90
CA GLN A 7 -11.29 7.25 -17.35
C GLN A 7 -12.73 7.74 -17.09
N TRP A 8 -13.74 6.94 -17.44
CA TRP A 8 -15.15 7.28 -17.22
C TRP A 8 -15.52 7.42 -15.74
N SER A 9 -14.91 6.62 -14.87
CA SER A 9 -15.12 6.73 -13.44
C SER A 9 -14.44 7.94 -12.80
N GLY A 10 -13.63 8.68 -13.55
CA GLY A 10 -12.81 9.80 -13.05
C GLY A 10 -11.66 9.36 -12.16
N ARG A 11 -11.41 8.05 -12.05
CA ARG A 11 -10.31 7.48 -11.29
C ARG A 11 -9.01 7.47 -12.10
N GLY A 12 -7.87 7.23 -11.44
CA GLY A 12 -6.57 7.15 -12.13
C GLY A 12 -5.90 8.50 -12.44
N LYS A 13 -6.50 9.62 -12.03
CA LYS A 13 -5.86 10.95 -12.15
C LYS A 13 -4.75 11.18 -11.12
N ARG A 14 -4.72 10.40 -10.02
CA ARG A 14 -3.70 10.47 -8.98
C ARG A 14 -2.82 9.22 -8.98
N SER A 15 -3.42 8.05 -8.89
CA SER A 15 -2.80 6.75 -8.97
C SER A 15 -3.79 5.74 -9.53
N THR A 16 -3.31 4.81 -10.33
CA THR A 16 -4.13 3.73 -10.89
C THR A 16 -4.05 2.44 -10.08
N ILE A 17 -3.21 2.37 -9.05
CA ILE A 17 -3.05 1.14 -8.24
C ILE A 17 -4.39 0.61 -7.76
N GLY A 18 -5.23 1.48 -7.16
CA GLY A 18 -6.55 1.07 -6.69
C GLY A 18 -7.51 0.65 -7.80
N ALA A 19 -7.48 1.33 -8.95
CA ALA A 19 -8.34 1.04 -10.08
C ALA A 19 -7.95 -0.27 -10.77
N PHE A 20 -6.67 -0.48 -11.07
CA PHE A 20 -6.19 -1.74 -11.64
C PHE A 20 -6.27 -2.90 -10.65
N GLY A 21 -6.00 -2.66 -9.37
CA GLY A 21 -6.20 -3.66 -8.32
C GLY A 21 -7.65 -4.13 -8.22
N PHE A 22 -8.62 -3.20 -8.31
CA PHE A 22 -10.04 -3.55 -8.39
C PHE A 22 -10.38 -4.37 -9.65
N LEU A 23 -9.86 -3.97 -10.81
CA LEU A 23 -10.18 -4.62 -12.09
C LEU A 23 -9.47 -5.96 -12.29
N GLN A 24 -8.26 -6.13 -11.75
CA GLN A 24 -7.40 -7.25 -12.10
C GLN A 24 -6.91 -8.06 -10.89
N GLY A 25 -6.89 -7.46 -9.70
CA GLY A 25 -6.22 -8.04 -8.53
C GLY A 25 -4.69 -8.10 -8.68
N GLY A 26 -4.02 -8.73 -7.72
CA GLY A 26 -2.57 -8.90 -7.71
C GLY A 26 -1.81 -7.68 -7.17
N LEU A 27 -0.50 -7.71 -7.28
CA LEU A 27 0.38 -6.57 -7.01
C LEU A 27 0.47 -5.70 -8.26
N ILE A 28 0.09 -4.45 -8.12
CA ILE A 28 0.07 -3.47 -9.22
C ILE A 28 1.27 -2.54 -9.09
N VAL A 29 2.05 -2.43 -10.14
CA VAL A 29 3.09 -1.41 -10.32
C VAL A 29 2.56 -0.34 -11.26
N ASP A 30 2.42 0.88 -10.75
CA ASP A 30 1.98 2.06 -11.50
C ASP A 30 3.20 2.70 -12.19
N GLN A 31 3.12 2.91 -13.50
CA GLN A 31 4.21 3.49 -14.31
C GLN A 31 4.23 5.02 -14.26
N GLY A 32 3.27 5.64 -13.62
CA GLY A 32 3.06 7.08 -13.64
C GLY A 32 2.03 7.49 -14.68
N HIS A 33 1.91 8.79 -14.95
CA HIS A 33 0.87 9.34 -15.80
C HIS A 33 1.28 9.40 -17.28
N ASN A 34 0.31 9.18 -18.15
CA ASN A 34 0.41 9.46 -19.59
C ASN A 34 0.22 10.96 -19.89
N ASP A 35 0.34 11.35 -21.16
CA ASP A 35 0.17 12.73 -21.61
C ASP A 35 -1.22 13.30 -21.35
N GLN A 36 -2.22 12.47 -21.09
CA GLN A 36 -3.60 12.86 -20.74
C GLN A 36 -3.81 13.02 -19.22
N GLY A 37 -2.76 12.79 -18.41
CA GLY A 37 -2.80 12.91 -16.96
C GLY A 37 -3.44 11.72 -16.24
N TYR A 38 -3.54 10.56 -16.91
CA TYR A 38 -4.01 9.32 -16.29
C TYR A 38 -2.84 8.37 -16.02
N GLY A 39 -2.83 7.76 -14.84
CA GLY A 39 -1.83 6.76 -14.50
C GLY A 39 -1.93 5.52 -15.39
N GLN A 40 -0.81 4.87 -15.58
CA GLN A 40 -0.64 3.71 -16.44
C GLN A 40 -0.22 2.49 -15.65
N LEU A 41 -0.76 1.32 -16.04
CA LEU A 41 -0.29 0.05 -15.53
C LEU A 41 1.11 -0.22 -16.12
N GLY A 42 2.12 -0.26 -15.25
CA GLY A 42 3.47 -0.69 -15.61
C GLY A 42 3.60 -2.20 -15.62
N GLN A 43 3.22 -2.83 -14.52
CA GLN A 43 3.26 -4.29 -14.38
C GLN A 43 2.22 -4.78 -13.37
N ARG A 44 1.74 -6.01 -13.58
CA ARG A 44 0.93 -6.76 -12.63
C ARG A 44 1.62 -8.08 -12.31
N LEU A 45 1.69 -8.41 -11.03
CA LEU A 45 2.17 -9.71 -10.54
C LEU A 45 1.03 -10.42 -9.80
N ASP A 46 0.85 -11.71 -10.07
CA ASP A 46 -0.28 -12.52 -9.56
C ASP A 46 0.13 -13.78 -8.77
N GLN A 47 1.40 -13.90 -8.43
CA GLN A 47 1.92 -15.08 -7.72
C GLN A 47 2.08 -14.85 -6.21
N LEU A 48 1.18 -14.06 -5.61
CA LEU A 48 1.27 -13.64 -4.21
C LEU A 48 0.22 -14.32 -3.30
N GLU A 49 -0.40 -15.40 -3.74
CA GLU A 49 -1.48 -16.10 -3.03
C GLU A 49 -1.05 -16.70 -1.68
N SER A 50 0.24 -16.97 -1.50
CA SER A 50 0.78 -17.44 -0.22
C SER A 50 0.88 -16.34 0.83
N LEU A 51 0.86 -15.05 0.42
CA LEU A 51 1.00 -13.96 1.36
C LEU A 51 -0.30 -13.66 2.11
N ARG A 52 -0.14 -13.49 3.42
CA ARG A 52 -1.15 -12.91 4.31
C ARG A 52 -0.80 -11.46 4.56
N VAL A 53 -1.83 -10.65 4.65
CA VAL A 53 -1.73 -9.22 4.94
C VAL A 53 -2.39 -8.98 6.28
N VAL A 54 -1.63 -8.51 7.26
CA VAL A 54 -2.17 -8.02 8.52
C VAL A 54 -2.40 -6.52 8.36
N LEU A 55 -3.65 -6.09 8.48
CA LEU A 55 -4.06 -4.69 8.43
C LEU A 55 -4.31 -4.20 9.86
N ALA A 56 -3.83 -3.01 10.17
CA ALA A 56 -4.05 -2.36 11.46
C ALA A 56 -4.48 -0.91 11.23
N THR A 57 -5.69 -0.56 11.64
CA THR A 57 -6.30 0.76 11.41
C THR A 57 -6.66 1.42 12.73
N PRO A 58 -5.92 2.45 13.18
CA PRO A 58 -6.25 3.25 14.35
C PRO A 58 -7.57 4.01 14.18
N HIS A 59 -8.42 4.05 15.24
CA HIS A 59 -9.75 4.65 15.17
C HIS A 59 -9.74 6.18 15.36
N GLN A 60 -8.81 6.71 16.16
CA GLN A 60 -8.80 8.11 16.56
C GLN A 60 -8.11 9.05 15.57
N ILE A 61 -7.62 8.52 14.45
CA ILE A 61 -6.94 9.30 13.43
C ILE A 61 -7.90 9.58 12.29
N SER A 62 -8.21 10.86 12.07
CA SER A 62 -9.04 11.27 10.93
C SER A 62 -8.37 10.91 9.60
N THR A 63 -9.13 10.33 8.70
CA THR A 63 -8.70 10.11 7.31
C THR A 63 -8.77 11.43 6.54
N VAL A 64 -7.77 11.69 5.70
CA VAL A 64 -7.86 12.77 4.72
C VAL A 64 -8.66 12.27 3.53
N SER A 65 -9.66 13.02 3.10
CA SER A 65 -10.50 12.63 1.98
C SER A 65 -11.09 13.85 1.24
N GLY A 66 -11.54 13.64 0.00
CA GLY A 66 -12.20 14.67 -0.80
C GLY A 66 -11.30 15.84 -1.17
N GLY A 67 -11.83 17.05 -1.14
CA GLY A 67 -11.12 18.24 -1.59
C GLY A 67 -9.90 18.64 -0.75
N GLU A 68 -9.81 18.21 0.49
CA GLU A 68 -8.61 18.38 1.31
C GLU A 68 -7.49 17.45 0.81
N GLU A 69 -7.82 16.20 0.56
CA GLU A 69 -6.88 15.23 -0.03
C GLU A 69 -6.38 15.70 -1.40
N ASP A 70 -7.27 16.26 -2.25
CA ASP A 70 -6.90 16.77 -3.56
C ASP A 70 -5.87 17.92 -3.45
N ARG A 71 -6.06 18.85 -2.52
CA ARG A 71 -5.12 19.94 -2.27
C ARG A 71 -3.77 19.46 -1.77
N MET A 72 -3.78 18.54 -0.80
CA MET A 72 -2.55 17.97 -0.26
C MET A 72 -1.79 17.17 -1.32
N MET A 73 -2.48 16.40 -2.16
CA MET A 73 -1.87 15.67 -3.27
C MET A 73 -1.29 16.59 -4.34
N ALA A 74 -1.97 17.70 -4.66
CA ALA A 74 -1.44 18.72 -5.59
C ALA A 74 -0.17 19.36 -5.03
N GLU A 75 -0.12 19.64 -3.74
CA GLU A 75 1.09 20.16 -3.08
C GLU A 75 2.24 19.13 -3.12
N VAL A 76 1.98 17.86 -2.81
CA VAL A 76 2.97 16.79 -2.94
C VAL A 76 3.48 16.66 -4.37
N ALA A 77 2.58 16.67 -5.36
CA ALA A 77 2.94 16.54 -6.76
C ALA A 77 3.76 17.73 -7.31
N SER A 78 3.62 18.91 -6.70
CA SER A 78 4.39 20.10 -7.08
C SER A 78 5.87 20.03 -6.69
N LYS A 79 6.24 19.11 -5.82
CA LYS A 79 7.59 18.94 -5.31
C LYS A 79 8.14 17.59 -5.75
N PRO A 80 9.28 17.52 -6.46
CA PRO A 80 9.85 16.25 -6.87
C PRO A 80 10.29 15.44 -5.63
N ASN A 81 9.99 14.13 -5.62
CA ASN A 81 10.55 13.25 -4.60
C ASN A 81 12.07 13.11 -4.82
N PRO A 82 12.92 13.49 -3.86
CA PRO A 82 14.38 13.40 -3.99
C PRO A 82 14.85 11.94 -4.18
N HIS A 83 14.07 10.96 -3.73
CA HIS A 83 14.35 9.53 -3.81
C HIS A 83 13.67 8.83 -5.00
N ARG A 84 13.12 9.59 -5.96
CA ARG A 84 12.36 9.01 -7.09
C ARG A 84 13.18 7.96 -7.86
N HIS A 85 14.45 8.24 -8.13
CA HIS A 85 15.31 7.31 -8.85
C HIS A 85 15.56 6.03 -8.05
N GLU A 86 15.91 6.17 -6.78
CA GLU A 86 16.13 5.07 -5.85
C GLU A 86 14.86 4.18 -5.70
N MET A 87 13.68 4.80 -5.62
CA MET A 87 12.41 4.06 -5.58
C MET A 87 12.17 3.25 -6.86
N TRP A 88 12.50 3.79 -8.05
CA TRP A 88 12.39 3.06 -9.30
C TRP A 88 13.38 1.90 -9.41
N GLU A 89 14.62 2.10 -8.97
CA GLU A 89 15.61 1.03 -8.91
C GLU A 89 15.16 -0.08 -7.96
N LEU A 90 14.65 0.29 -6.79
CA LEU A 90 14.16 -0.66 -5.79
C LEU A 90 12.99 -1.49 -6.34
N ILE A 91 12.04 -0.87 -7.06
CA ILE A 91 10.95 -1.58 -7.73
C ILE A 91 11.48 -2.55 -8.78
N GLY A 92 12.29 -2.08 -9.71
CA GLY A 92 12.70 -2.84 -10.87
C GLY A 92 13.74 -3.92 -10.57
N GLN A 93 14.69 -3.63 -9.68
CA GLN A 93 15.83 -4.51 -9.42
C GLN A 93 15.62 -5.44 -8.23
N VAL A 94 14.71 -5.10 -7.29
CA VAL A 94 14.53 -5.88 -6.08
C VAL A 94 13.08 -6.34 -5.88
N ILE A 95 12.10 -5.43 -5.81
CA ILE A 95 10.71 -5.76 -5.45
C ILE A 95 10.10 -6.72 -6.47
N ILE A 96 10.15 -6.39 -7.76
CA ILE A 96 9.58 -7.23 -8.82
C ILE A 96 10.28 -8.59 -8.88
N PRO A 97 11.63 -8.69 -8.99
CA PRO A 97 12.32 -9.97 -9.01
C PRO A 97 12.07 -10.82 -7.77
N ALA A 98 12.10 -10.22 -6.57
CA ALA A 98 11.85 -10.95 -5.32
C ALA A 98 10.42 -11.52 -5.25
N ALA A 99 9.41 -10.74 -5.69
CA ALA A 99 8.04 -11.22 -5.77
C ALA A 99 7.89 -12.39 -6.77
N GLN A 100 8.49 -12.29 -7.96
CA GLN A 100 8.47 -13.33 -8.98
C GLN A 100 9.15 -14.64 -8.52
N GLN A 101 10.21 -14.51 -7.71
CA GLN A 101 10.97 -15.64 -7.16
C GLN A 101 10.45 -16.10 -5.80
N ARG A 102 9.40 -15.50 -5.28
CA ARG A 102 8.82 -15.78 -3.94
C ARG A 102 9.82 -15.63 -2.79
N GLN A 103 10.78 -14.72 -2.94
CA GLN A 103 11.77 -14.39 -1.91
C GLN A 103 11.14 -13.36 -0.93
N TRP A 104 10.23 -13.83 -0.08
CA TRP A 104 9.36 -12.96 0.71
C TRP A 104 10.08 -12.09 1.72
N ASP A 105 11.20 -12.53 2.27
CA ASP A 105 12.02 -11.71 3.17
C ASP A 105 12.68 -10.54 2.42
N VAL A 106 13.23 -10.80 1.23
CA VAL A 106 13.82 -9.78 0.35
C VAL A 106 12.74 -8.81 -0.11
N PHE A 107 11.61 -9.34 -0.58
CA PHE A 107 10.44 -8.55 -0.99
C PHE A 107 9.94 -7.65 0.14
N GLY A 108 9.77 -8.20 1.34
CA GLY A 108 9.28 -7.46 2.49
C GLY A 108 10.26 -6.35 2.92
N THR A 109 11.57 -6.64 2.95
CA THR A 109 12.59 -5.63 3.27
C THR A 109 12.56 -4.49 2.27
N ALA A 110 12.54 -4.80 0.98
CA ALA A 110 12.51 -3.81 -0.09
C ALA A 110 11.22 -2.99 -0.10
N LEU A 111 10.07 -3.64 0.14
CA LEU A 111 8.77 -2.95 0.21
C LEU A 111 8.70 -1.98 1.40
N HIS A 112 9.26 -2.37 2.56
CA HIS A 112 9.36 -1.47 3.71
C HIS A 112 10.21 -0.24 3.39
N GLU A 113 11.37 -0.42 2.77
CA GLU A 113 12.25 0.69 2.38
C GLU A 113 11.56 1.59 1.35
N TYR A 114 10.92 1.02 0.34
CA TYR A 114 10.09 1.77 -0.60
C TYR A 114 9.03 2.63 0.11
N GLY A 115 8.34 2.05 1.09
CA GLY A 115 7.33 2.78 1.88
C GLY A 115 7.92 3.96 2.66
N LYS A 116 9.12 3.83 3.21
CA LYS A 116 9.85 4.94 3.88
C LYS A 116 10.20 6.05 2.89
N LEU A 117 10.79 5.70 1.75
CA LEU A 117 11.17 6.65 0.70
C LEU A 117 9.93 7.39 0.15
N ALA A 118 8.82 6.68 -0.02
CA ALA A 118 7.54 7.30 -0.37
C ALA A 118 7.05 8.26 0.73
N GLY A 119 7.17 7.86 2.00
CA GLY A 119 6.79 8.67 3.16
C GLY A 119 7.55 9.99 3.25
N VAL A 120 8.80 10.04 2.80
CA VAL A 120 9.60 11.29 2.77
C VAL A 120 8.93 12.37 1.94
N GLN A 121 8.28 12.00 0.83
CA GLN A 121 7.56 12.96 -0.01
C GLN A 121 6.38 13.60 0.72
N PHE A 122 5.72 12.87 1.61
CA PHE A 122 4.60 13.34 2.40
C PHE A 122 5.01 14.06 3.70
N ALA A 123 6.28 13.87 4.12
CA ALA A 123 6.75 14.34 5.43
C ALA A 123 6.57 15.85 5.65
N GLN A 124 6.71 16.67 4.61
CA GLN A 124 6.53 18.12 4.70
C GLN A 124 5.11 18.55 5.03
N ILE A 125 4.12 17.71 4.71
CA ILE A 125 2.70 18.01 4.91
C ILE A 125 2.19 17.33 6.18
N GLN A 126 2.58 16.07 6.42
CA GLN A 126 2.10 15.30 7.56
C GLN A 126 3.00 15.38 8.81
N GLY A 127 4.14 16.07 8.74
CA GLY A 127 5.05 16.28 9.87
C GLY A 127 6.07 15.18 10.12
N GLY A 128 6.13 14.13 9.27
CA GLY A 128 7.06 13.01 9.38
C GLY A 128 6.84 11.98 8.28
N ILE A 129 7.68 10.95 8.24
CA ILE A 129 7.56 9.84 7.28
C ILE A 129 6.23 9.10 7.45
N TYR A 130 5.74 9.02 8.68
CA TYR A 130 4.44 8.45 9.04
C TYR A 130 3.46 9.55 9.46
N ARG A 131 2.17 9.25 9.39
CA ARG A 131 1.08 10.18 9.70
C ARG A 131 1.22 10.85 11.08
N ASN A 132 1.64 10.09 12.08
CA ASN A 132 1.91 10.53 13.45
C ASN A 132 2.70 9.46 14.22
N ASP A 133 3.01 9.74 15.50
CA ASP A 133 3.77 8.83 16.36
C ASP A 133 3.06 7.50 16.62
N GLN A 134 1.73 7.47 16.68
CA GLN A 134 0.96 6.22 16.85
C GLN A 134 1.13 5.30 15.64
N VAL A 135 1.11 5.84 14.42
CA VAL A 135 1.35 5.07 13.20
C VAL A 135 2.81 4.61 13.14
N ALA A 136 3.76 5.45 13.51
CA ALA A 136 5.17 5.08 13.59
C ALA A 136 5.43 3.94 14.59
N GLU A 137 4.79 4.00 15.77
CA GLU A 137 4.86 2.94 16.78
C GLU A 137 4.24 1.64 16.28
N LEU A 138 3.09 1.73 15.61
CA LEU A 138 2.40 0.58 15.02
C LEU A 138 3.27 -0.11 13.96
N VAL A 139 3.91 0.63 13.07
CA VAL A 139 4.89 0.10 12.11
C VAL A 139 6.01 -0.63 12.83
N SER A 140 6.65 0.00 13.82
CA SER A 140 7.74 -0.60 14.59
C SER A 140 7.32 -1.87 15.31
N ARG A 141 6.11 -1.89 15.87
CA ARG A 141 5.57 -3.06 16.57
C ARG A 141 5.31 -4.23 15.64
N MET A 142 4.67 -3.96 14.50
CA MET A 142 4.41 -5.01 13.50
C MET A 142 5.70 -5.64 12.97
N GLN A 143 6.76 -4.83 12.78
CA GLN A 143 8.09 -5.34 12.42
C GLN A 143 8.70 -6.22 13.53
N ARG A 144 8.65 -5.78 14.80
CA ARG A 144 9.14 -6.58 15.94
C ARG A 144 8.41 -7.90 16.09
N LEU A 145 7.15 -7.99 15.65
CA LEU A 145 6.35 -9.21 15.61
C LEU A 145 6.66 -10.10 14.40
N GLY A 146 7.62 -9.70 13.56
CA GLY A 146 8.15 -10.51 12.46
C GLY A 146 7.38 -10.39 11.15
N LEU A 147 6.58 -9.35 10.96
CA LEU A 147 5.99 -9.05 9.65
C LEU A 147 7.01 -8.35 8.75
N GLY A 148 7.05 -8.76 7.49
CA GLY A 148 7.78 -8.09 6.43
C GLY A 148 6.94 -7.00 5.75
N GLY A 149 7.56 -6.12 4.97
CA GLY A 149 6.89 -5.13 4.13
C GLY A 149 5.96 -4.19 4.89
N VAL A 150 6.27 -3.92 6.17
CA VAL A 150 5.38 -3.11 7.01
C VAL A 150 5.42 -1.66 6.54
N CYS A 151 4.28 -1.15 6.08
CA CYS A 151 4.14 0.21 5.54
C CYS A 151 2.83 0.86 5.97
N GLN A 152 2.84 2.19 6.01
CA GLN A 152 1.62 2.99 6.02
C GLN A 152 1.00 2.96 4.62
N SER A 153 -0.31 2.79 4.54
CA SER A 153 -1.07 2.85 3.29
C SER A 153 -1.40 4.31 2.94
N SER A 154 -0.76 4.86 1.90
CA SER A 154 -0.97 6.25 1.45
C SER A 154 -0.85 7.24 2.63
N TRP A 155 -1.87 8.10 2.83
CA TRP A 155 -1.97 9.04 3.96
C TRP A 155 -2.18 8.38 5.33
N GLY A 156 -2.27 7.05 5.40
CA GLY A 156 -2.69 6.37 6.62
C GLY A 156 -4.18 6.57 6.92
N PRO A 157 -4.63 6.30 8.14
CA PRO A 157 -3.84 5.79 9.25
C PRO A 157 -3.54 4.28 9.19
N THR A 158 -4.10 3.57 8.20
CA THR A 158 -3.93 2.11 8.07
C THR A 158 -2.47 1.77 7.83
N VAL A 159 -1.96 0.82 8.60
CA VAL A 159 -0.67 0.15 8.41
C VAL A 159 -0.93 -1.27 7.96
N PHE A 160 -0.12 -1.77 7.04
CA PHE A 160 -0.15 -3.17 6.64
C PHE A 160 1.22 -3.82 6.82
N GLY A 161 1.24 -5.12 7.03
CA GLY A 161 2.44 -5.94 7.05
C GLY A 161 2.16 -7.31 6.46
N LEU A 162 3.18 -7.98 5.97
CA LEU A 162 3.10 -9.19 5.16
C LEU A 162 3.80 -10.36 5.84
N THR A 163 3.28 -11.56 5.60
CA THR A 163 3.95 -12.83 5.92
C THR A 163 3.38 -13.94 5.03
N ASP A 164 4.16 -14.97 4.75
CA ASP A 164 3.71 -16.21 4.10
C ASP A 164 3.39 -17.33 5.10
N ASP A 165 3.37 -17.00 6.38
CA ASP A 165 3.11 -17.89 7.51
C ASP A 165 1.75 -17.54 8.14
N ASP A 166 0.76 -18.43 8.00
CA ASP A 166 -0.60 -18.26 8.50
C ASP A 166 -0.65 -18.18 10.03
N GLU A 167 0.19 -18.96 10.71
CA GLU A 167 0.25 -18.93 12.18
C GLU A 167 0.85 -17.62 12.68
N ARG A 168 1.89 -17.11 11.99
CA ARG A 168 2.48 -15.81 12.30
C ARG A 168 1.46 -14.70 12.10
N ALA A 169 0.72 -14.69 10.98
CA ALA A 169 -0.31 -13.70 10.72
C ALA A 169 -1.35 -13.68 11.85
N THR A 170 -1.88 -14.85 12.21
CA THR A 170 -2.88 -15.00 13.27
C THR A 170 -2.35 -14.59 14.64
N ARG A 171 -1.16 -15.08 15.00
CA ARG A 171 -0.52 -14.75 16.28
C ARG A 171 -0.25 -13.25 16.39
N THR A 172 0.26 -12.63 15.33
CA THR A 172 0.52 -11.18 15.29
C THR A 172 -0.77 -10.39 15.44
N ALA A 173 -1.83 -10.78 14.73
CA ALA A 173 -3.13 -10.12 14.83
C ALA A 173 -3.69 -10.18 16.26
N ASN A 174 -3.61 -11.33 16.93
CA ASN A 174 -4.05 -11.50 18.32
C ASN A 174 -3.25 -10.61 19.28
N GLN A 175 -1.92 -10.59 19.15
CA GLN A 175 -1.05 -9.76 19.99
C GLN A 175 -1.31 -8.26 19.81
N LEU A 176 -1.55 -7.81 18.58
CA LEU A 176 -1.92 -6.43 18.30
C LEU A 176 -3.29 -6.09 18.88
N THR A 177 -4.27 -6.98 18.73
CA THR A 177 -5.63 -6.79 19.28
C THR A 177 -5.60 -6.67 20.81
N GLU A 178 -4.85 -7.53 21.47
CA GLU A 178 -4.69 -7.48 22.93
C GLU A 178 -3.99 -6.20 23.37
N TYR A 179 -2.89 -5.83 22.71
CA TYR A 179 -2.10 -4.65 23.06
C TYR A 179 -2.88 -3.35 22.91
N TYR A 180 -3.59 -3.17 21.78
CA TYR A 180 -4.32 -1.93 21.50
C TYR A 180 -5.73 -1.88 22.11
N ASN A 181 -6.22 -2.96 22.68
CA ASN A 181 -7.46 -3.05 23.47
C ASN A 181 -8.66 -2.30 22.83
N GLY A 182 -8.88 -2.49 21.53
CA GLY A 182 -9.97 -1.89 20.79
C GLY A 182 -9.71 -0.51 20.20
N GLU A 183 -8.53 0.08 20.40
CA GLU A 183 -8.17 1.39 19.79
C GLU A 183 -7.75 1.26 18.31
N VAL A 184 -7.42 0.05 17.87
CA VAL A 184 -6.99 -0.28 16.52
C VAL A 184 -7.79 -1.48 16.01
N THR A 185 -8.41 -1.35 14.84
CA THR A 185 -9.00 -2.49 14.13
C THR A 185 -7.90 -3.32 13.49
N ILE A 186 -7.84 -4.61 13.84
CA ILE A 186 -6.90 -5.56 13.28
C ILE A 186 -7.63 -6.55 12.39
N GLN A 187 -7.14 -6.75 11.17
CA GLN A 187 -7.69 -7.70 10.21
C GLN A 187 -6.57 -8.51 9.56
N VAL A 188 -6.82 -9.80 9.34
CA VAL A 188 -5.97 -10.65 8.50
C VAL A 188 -6.70 -10.94 7.22
N THR A 189 -6.04 -10.72 6.10
CA THR A 189 -6.56 -11.02 4.77
C THR A 189 -5.46 -11.62 3.90
N GLN A 190 -5.81 -12.00 2.69
CA GLN A 190 -4.85 -12.53 1.71
C GLN A 190 -4.85 -11.69 0.45
N VAL A 191 -3.77 -11.78 -0.31
CA VAL A 191 -3.68 -11.14 -1.62
C VAL A 191 -4.69 -11.79 -2.57
N ARG A 192 -5.53 -10.97 -3.20
CA ARG A 192 -6.48 -11.43 -4.20
C ARG A 192 -5.88 -11.24 -5.59
N ASN A 193 -5.65 -12.34 -6.31
CA ASN A 193 -5.09 -12.32 -7.66
C ASN A 193 -6.13 -12.17 -8.77
N GLN A 194 -7.39 -11.96 -8.42
CA GLN A 194 -8.50 -11.75 -9.36
C GLN A 194 -9.18 -10.43 -9.07
N GLY A 195 -9.63 -9.77 -10.11
CA GLY A 195 -10.40 -8.55 -10.01
C GLY A 195 -11.79 -8.75 -9.39
N ALA A 196 -12.53 -7.65 -9.26
CA ALA A 196 -13.91 -7.66 -8.80
C ALA A 196 -14.81 -8.45 -9.76
N THR A 197 -15.79 -9.16 -9.21
CA THR A 197 -16.82 -9.88 -9.95
C THR A 197 -18.06 -8.99 -10.01
N LEU A 198 -18.69 -8.89 -11.17
CA LEU A 198 -19.98 -8.24 -11.36
C LEU A 198 -21.05 -9.34 -11.50
N GLU A 199 -22.03 -9.34 -10.61
CA GLU A 199 -23.24 -10.17 -10.74
C GLU A 199 -24.39 -9.26 -11.11
N LEU A 200 -25.05 -9.59 -12.23
CA LEU A 200 -26.28 -8.93 -12.63
C LEU A 200 -27.45 -9.75 -12.05
N PHE A 201 -28.15 -9.16 -11.10
CA PHE A 201 -29.40 -9.72 -10.62
C PHE A 201 -30.50 -9.33 -11.62
N SER A 202 -31.12 -10.32 -12.24
CA SER A 202 -32.29 -10.18 -13.14
C SER A 202 -33.58 -10.12 -12.35
#